data_bbf6b691d3fb6659deafa5db1f2890a0
#
_entry.id   bbf6b691d3fb6659deafa5db1f2890a0
#
_cell.length_a   1.000
_cell.length_b   1.000
_cell.length_c   1.000
_cell.angle_alpha   90.00
_cell.angle_beta   90.00
_cell.angle_gamma   90.00
#
_symmetry.space_group_name_H-M   'P 1'
#
loop_
_entity.id
_entity.type
_entity.pdbx_description
1 polymer ?
#
loop_
_entity_poly.entity_id
_entity_poly.type
_entity_poly.pdbx_seq_one_letter_code
_entity_poly.pdbx_strand_id
1 'polypeptide(L)'
;MAALFLIVSCGGGDDDGRRLGETIVGTWQCGEVVIDGDTELQPEDINLDKFVFQADGTYNGMVRQGSFVATDIEGETVMEGSYKCDNSTLRMESGRQVIVAQVVAFSDDMIQLRYVNETYHVTISLTLRKL
;
A
#
# COMPACT_ATOMS: atom_id res chain seq x y z
N MET A 1 14.32 -0.44 -19.00
CA MET A 1 13.98 -0.75 -19.29
C MET A 1 13.96 -1.08 -19.34
N ALA A 2 14.14 -1.19 -18.74
CA ALA A 2 13.87 -1.54 -18.86
C ALA A 2 13.76 -2.04 -18.79
N ALA A 3 13.83 -2.13 -18.31
CA ALA A 3 13.44 -2.58 -18.41
C ALA A 3 13.23 -2.99 -18.38
N LEU A 4 13.16 -2.99 -17.95
CA LEU A 4 12.70 -3.38 -18.10
C LEU A 4 12.42 -3.87 -18.13
N PHE A 5 12.33 -3.89 -17.64
CA PHE A 5 11.76 -4.34 -17.78
C PHE A 5 11.52 -4.91 -17.78
N LEU A 6 11.48 -4.86 -17.38
CA LEU A 6 11.06 -5.35 -17.42
C LEU A 6 10.90 -5.91 -17.27
N ILE A 7 10.89 -6.02 -17.06
CA ILE A 7 10.62 -6.54 -16.95
C ILE A 7 10.47 -7.12 -16.79
N VAL A 8 10.29 -7.18 -16.64
CA VAL A 8 10.05 -7.76 -16.48
C VAL A 8 9.93 -8.31 -16.17
N SER A 9 9.82 -8.55 -16.04
CA SER A 9 9.60 -9.09 -15.72
C SER A 9 9.37 -9.52 -15.35
N CYS A 10 9.18 -9.74 -15.16
CA CYS A 10 8.92 -10.26 -14.84
C CYS A 10 8.61 -10.37 -14.21
N GLY A 11 8.17 -10.19 -14.58
CA GLY A 11 7.57 -10.42 -13.62
C GLY A 11 7.91 -10.69 -12.58
N GLY A 12 7.58 -10.70 -12.38
CA GLY A 12 7.64 -10.85 -11.16
C GLY A 12 8.83 -10.52 -10.47
N GLY A 13 9.07 -9.42 -10.17
CA GLY A 13 10.21 -9.01 -9.43
C GLY A 13 10.74 -9.99 -8.40
N ASP A 14 10.07 -11.04 -8.21
CA ASP A 14 10.47 -12.10 -7.31
C ASP A 14 11.80 -12.69 -7.66
N ASP A 15 12.21 -12.54 -8.90
CA ASP A 15 13.42 -13.15 -9.39
C ASP A 15 14.67 -12.68 -8.65
N ASP A 16 14.62 -11.51 -8.07
CA ASP A 16 15.75 -10.98 -7.32
C ASP A 16 15.62 -11.24 -5.82
N GLY A 17 14.63 -12.03 -5.41
CA GLY A 17 14.42 -12.35 -4.01
C GLY A 17 13.77 -11.27 -3.18
N ARG A 18 13.37 -10.16 -3.81
CA ARG A 18 12.74 -9.06 -3.08
C ARG A 18 11.38 -9.47 -2.54
N ARG A 19 11.12 -9.10 -1.30
CA ARG A 19 9.85 -9.41 -0.62
C ARG A 19 9.31 -8.17 0.02
N LEU A 20 8.06 -7.82 -0.31
CA LEU A 20 7.42 -6.64 0.27
C LEU A 20 7.31 -6.79 1.80
N GLY A 21 7.07 -7.99 2.29
CA GLY A 21 6.98 -8.22 3.72
C GLY A 21 8.24 -7.83 4.49
N GLU A 22 9.40 -7.79 3.83
CA GLU A 22 10.64 -7.36 4.47
C GLU A 22 10.82 -5.86 4.43
N THR A 23 10.31 -5.19 3.37
CA THR A 23 10.56 -3.78 3.17
C THR A 23 9.43 -2.89 3.67
N ILE A 24 8.24 -3.46 3.89
CA ILE A 24 7.05 -2.66 4.23
C ILE A 24 7.15 -2.07 5.64
N VAL A 25 7.88 -2.69 6.54
CA VAL A 25 8.00 -2.20 7.92
C VAL A 25 8.70 -0.84 7.90
N GLY A 26 8.05 0.16 8.46
CA GLY A 26 8.59 1.51 8.50
C GLY A 26 7.52 2.55 8.29
N THR A 27 7.95 3.78 8.04
CA THR A 27 7.07 4.91 7.82
C THR A 27 7.11 5.29 6.34
N TRP A 28 5.92 5.50 5.77
CA TRP A 28 5.77 5.79 4.35
C TRP A 28 4.96 7.06 4.16
N GLN A 29 5.35 7.86 3.20
CA GLN A 29 4.63 9.07 2.81
C GLN A 29 3.71 8.74 1.63
N CYS A 30 2.43 9.07 1.77
CA CYS A 30 1.49 8.95 0.66
C CYS A 30 1.71 10.14 -0.26
N GLY A 31 2.22 9.88 -1.45
CA GLY A 31 2.58 10.95 -2.38
C GLY A 31 1.50 11.24 -3.40
N GLU A 32 1.27 10.30 -4.30
CA GLU A 32 0.35 10.51 -5.40
C GLU A 32 -0.94 9.75 -5.18
N VAL A 33 -2.06 10.40 -5.48
CA VAL A 33 -3.38 9.78 -5.43
C VAL A 33 -4.02 9.98 -6.78
N VAL A 34 -4.43 8.88 -7.42
CA VAL A 34 -5.11 8.94 -8.70
C VAL A 34 -6.45 8.23 -8.55
N ILE A 35 -7.53 8.89 -8.91
CA ILE A 35 -8.88 8.33 -8.84
C ILE A 35 -9.36 8.11 -10.26
N ASP A 36 -9.72 6.86 -10.56
CA ASP A 36 -10.14 6.45 -11.89
C ASP A 36 -11.59 6.01 -11.82
N GLY A 37 -12.45 6.70 -12.56
CA GLY A 37 -13.88 6.43 -12.59
C GLY A 37 -14.67 7.71 -12.56
N ASP A 38 -15.98 7.58 -12.77
CA ASP A 38 -16.89 8.71 -12.80
C ASP A 38 -17.40 8.99 -11.38
N THR A 39 -16.89 10.06 -10.76
CA THR A 39 -17.16 10.33 -9.37
C THR A 39 -16.95 11.81 -9.04
N GLU A 40 -17.58 12.24 -7.96
CA GLU A 40 -17.32 13.54 -7.37
C GLU A 40 -16.15 13.52 -6.41
N LEU A 41 -15.63 12.33 -6.11
CA LEU A 41 -14.50 12.18 -5.21
C LEU A 41 -13.24 12.75 -5.85
N GLN A 42 -12.53 13.59 -5.11
CA GLN A 42 -11.32 14.25 -5.59
C GLN A 42 -10.11 13.69 -4.84
N PRO A 43 -8.90 13.75 -5.42
CA PRO A 43 -7.70 13.29 -4.72
C PRO A 43 -7.54 13.89 -3.32
N GLU A 44 -7.88 15.17 -3.14
CA GLU A 44 -7.76 15.82 -1.84
C GLU A 44 -8.75 15.30 -0.81
N ASP A 45 -9.79 14.59 -1.26
CA ASP A 45 -10.73 13.95 -0.34
C ASP A 45 -10.16 12.70 0.29
N ILE A 46 -9.10 12.16 -0.31
CA ILE A 46 -8.37 11.05 0.25
C ILE A 46 -7.32 11.64 1.20
N ASN A 47 -7.75 11.87 2.42
CA ASN A 47 -6.93 12.61 3.39
C ASN A 47 -5.98 11.66 4.10
N LEU A 48 -5.03 11.09 3.35
CA LEU A 48 -4.01 10.17 3.86
C LEU A 48 -2.65 10.80 3.62
N ASP A 49 -1.85 10.89 4.66
CA ASP A 49 -0.51 11.47 4.56
C ASP A 49 0.57 10.44 4.81
N LYS A 50 0.52 9.75 5.95
CA LYS A 50 1.55 8.79 6.30
C LYS A 50 0.95 7.46 6.72
N PHE A 51 1.69 6.40 6.42
CA PHE A 51 1.40 5.05 6.90
C PHE A 51 2.61 4.57 7.69
N VAL A 52 2.35 3.99 8.86
CA VAL A 52 3.39 3.33 9.66
C VAL A 52 3.00 1.86 9.76
N PHE A 53 3.85 0.99 9.23
CA PHE A 53 3.65 -0.46 9.31
C PHE A 53 4.66 -1.04 10.29
N GLN A 54 4.17 -1.76 11.29
CA GLN A 54 4.99 -2.29 12.38
C GLN A 54 5.22 -3.78 12.20
N ALA A 55 6.28 -4.28 12.82
CA ALA A 55 6.68 -5.67 12.73
C ALA A 55 6.28 -6.45 14.00
N ASP A 56 5.16 -6.08 14.60
CA ASP A 56 4.70 -6.65 15.86
C ASP A 56 3.87 -7.92 15.69
N GLY A 57 3.71 -8.39 14.46
CA GLY A 57 3.06 -9.66 14.16
C GLY A 57 4.08 -10.70 13.72
N THR A 58 3.74 -11.51 12.73
CA THR A 58 4.59 -12.59 12.26
C THR A 58 5.03 -12.38 10.83
N TYR A 59 6.15 -13.01 10.49
CA TYR A 59 6.64 -13.02 9.12
C TYR A 59 7.20 -14.40 8.82
N ASN A 60 6.69 -15.05 7.77
CA ASN A 60 7.09 -16.41 7.41
C ASN A 60 8.00 -16.46 6.16
N GLY A 61 8.57 -15.33 5.77
CA GLY A 61 9.39 -15.24 4.57
C GLY A 61 8.61 -14.83 3.33
N MET A 62 7.30 -14.83 3.38
CA MET A 62 6.43 -14.39 2.28
C MET A 62 5.36 -13.44 2.76
N VAL A 63 4.64 -13.80 3.82
CA VAL A 63 3.52 -13.02 4.34
C VAL A 63 3.93 -12.35 5.64
N ARG A 64 3.85 -11.03 5.67
CA ARG A 64 4.08 -10.20 6.87
C ARG A 64 2.74 -9.82 7.48
N GLN A 65 2.64 -9.95 8.79
CA GLN A 65 1.51 -9.47 9.55
C GLN A 65 2.01 -8.49 10.61
N GLY A 66 1.15 -7.57 11.00
CA GLY A 66 1.50 -6.61 12.04
C GLY A 66 0.39 -5.59 12.19
N SER A 67 0.67 -4.53 12.92
CA SER A 67 -0.27 -3.44 13.09
C SER A 67 0.17 -2.25 12.24
N PHE A 68 -0.79 -1.37 11.92
CA PHE A 68 -0.50 -0.17 11.14
C PHE A 68 -1.29 1.01 11.68
N VAL A 69 -0.78 2.20 11.38
CA VAL A 69 -1.45 3.46 11.66
C VAL A 69 -1.34 4.32 10.40
N ALA A 70 -2.45 4.93 10.00
CA ALA A 70 -2.46 5.89 8.90
C ALA A 70 -2.91 7.24 9.47
N THR A 71 -2.22 8.30 9.09
CA THR A 71 -2.49 9.64 9.58
C THR A 71 -2.81 10.58 8.43
N ASP A 72 -3.54 11.65 8.74
CA ASP A 72 -3.82 12.70 7.79
C ASP A 72 -2.71 13.76 7.80
N ILE A 73 -2.90 14.81 7.00
CA ILE A 73 -1.88 15.85 6.85
C ILE A 73 -1.63 16.62 8.14
N GLU A 74 -2.57 16.57 9.06
CA GLU A 74 -2.43 17.23 10.36
C GLU A 74 -1.82 16.32 11.42
N GLY A 75 -1.50 15.08 11.03
CA GLY A 75 -0.89 14.13 11.94
C GLY A 75 -1.89 13.35 12.79
N GLU A 76 -3.18 13.47 12.48
CA GLU A 76 -4.20 12.76 13.25
C GLU A 76 -4.45 11.39 12.66
N THR A 77 -4.69 10.41 13.51
CA THR A 77 -4.95 9.04 13.09
C THR A 77 -6.31 8.96 12.41
N VAL A 78 -6.32 8.51 11.15
CA VAL A 78 -7.56 8.29 10.41
C VAL A 78 -7.90 6.81 10.30
N MET A 79 -6.90 5.93 10.38
CA MET A 79 -7.10 4.48 10.41
C MET A 79 -6.02 3.87 11.26
N GLU A 80 -6.36 2.81 11.98
CA GLU A 80 -5.37 1.98 12.65
C GLU A 80 -5.95 0.59 12.85
N GLY A 81 -5.09 -0.40 12.86
CA GLY A 81 -5.53 -1.78 13.01
C GLY A 81 -4.42 -2.74 12.64
N SER A 82 -4.79 -3.80 11.95
CA SER A 82 -3.84 -4.84 11.55
C SER A 82 -3.70 -4.88 10.04
N TYR A 83 -2.56 -5.37 9.59
CA TYR A 83 -2.33 -5.56 8.16
C TYR A 83 -1.71 -6.93 7.90
N LYS A 84 -1.83 -7.35 6.65
CA LYS A 84 -1.25 -8.57 6.16
C LYS A 84 -0.82 -8.33 4.72
N CYS A 85 0.42 -8.60 4.39
CA CYS A 85 0.88 -8.36 3.03
C CYS A 85 1.81 -9.46 2.53
N ASP A 86 1.76 -9.66 1.22
CA ASP A 86 2.75 -10.42 0.47
C ASP A 86 3.16 -9.54 -0.72
N ASN A 87 3.79 -10.15 -1.73
CA ASN A 87 4.27 -9.36 -2.87
C ASN A 87 3.16 -8.85 -3.79
N SER A 88 1.95 -9.33 -3.64
CA SER A 88 0.85 -8.96 -4.55
C SER A 88 -0.33 -8.29 -3.88
N THR A 89 -0.47 -8.40 -2.56
CA THR A 89 -1.66 -7.91 -1.87
C THR A 89 -1.29 -7.31 -0.53
N LEU A 90 -1.90 -6.17 -0.21
CA LEU A 90 -1.84 -5.56 1.10
C LEU A 90 -3.27 -5.47 1.63
N ARG A 91 -3.55 -6.21 2.69
CA ARG A 91 -4.86 -6.19 3.34
C ARG A 91 -4.74 -5.43 4.66
N MET A 92 -5.60 -4.43 4.85
CA MET A 92 -5.62 -3.61 6.06
C MET A 92 -7.00 -3.70 6.69
N GLU A 93 -7.05 -3.94 7.99
CA GLU A 93 -8.30 -4.00 8.75
C GLU A 93 -8.28 -2.97 9.85
N SER A 94 -9.29 -2.12 9.87
CA SER A 94 -9.44 -1.05 10.84
C SER A 94 -10.89 -1.06 11.33
N GLY A 95 -11.13 -1.63 12.49
CA GLY A 95 -12.48 -1.82 12.99
C GLY A 95 -13.28 -2.70 12.04
N ARG A 96 -14.35 -2.16 11.48
CA ARG A 96 -15.19 -2.89 10.52
C ARG A 96 -14.77 -2.68 9.08
N GLN A 97 -13.83 -1.79 8.86
CA GLN A 97 -13.38 -1.46 7.52
C GLN A 97 -12.26 -2.41 7.13
N VAL A 98 -12.35 -2.96 5.92
CA VAL A 98 -11.31 -3.81 5.34
C VAL A 98 -10.96 -3.24 3.99
N ILE A 99 -9.69 -2.98 3.78
CA ILE A 99 -9.18 -2.52 2.49
C ILE A 99 -8.23 -3.60 1.97
N VAL A 100 -8.52 -4.09 0.78
CA VAL A 100 -7.64 -5.05 0.10
C VAL A 100 -7.06 -4.34 -1.10
N ALA A 101 -5.79 -4.01 -1.02
CA ALA A 101 -5.10 -3.30 -2.09
C ALA A 101 -4.23 -4.25 -2.87
N GLN A 102 -4.24 -4.10 -4.18
CA GLN A 102 -3.33 -4.81 -5.06
C GLN A 102 -1.99 -4.09 -5.05
N VAL A 103 -0.91 -4.82 -4.88
CA VAL A 103 0.44 -4.27 -5.01
C VAL A 103 0.79 -4.29 -6.48
N VAL A 104 0.80 -3.12 -7.10
CA VAL A 104 1.08 -2.98 -8.53
C VAL A 104 2.58 -3.08 -8.78
N ALA A 105 3.36 -2.44 -7.93
CA ALA A 105 4.82 -2.46 -8.02
C ALA A 105 5.39 -2.06 -6.67
N PHE A 106 6.62 -2.49 -6.39
CA PHE A 106 7.30 -2.05 -5.18
C PHE A 106 8.81 -2.16 -5.34
N SER A 107 9.49 -1.38 -4.52
CA SER A 107 10.94 -1.44 -4.36
C SER A 107 11.24 -1.26 -2.88
N ASP A 108 12.51 -1.08 -2.54
CA ASP A 108 12.89 -0.88 -1.13
C ASP A 108 12.33 0.42 -0.55
N ASP A 109 11.99 1.39 -1.40
CA ASP A 109 11.57 2.71 -0.95
C ASP A 109 10.29 3.22 -1.61
N MET A 110 9.57 2.37 -2.34
CA MET A 110 8.35 2.78 -3.03
C MET A 110 7.37 1.62 -3.10
N ILE A 111 6.08 1.91 -2.89
CA ILE A 111 4.98 0.96 -3.06
C ILE A 111 3.88 1.63 -3.85
N GLN A 112 3.44 0.98 -4.92
CA GLN A 112 2.27 1.43 -5.67
C GLN A 112 1.12 0.48 -5.38
N LEU A 113 0.02 1.04 -4.90
CA LEU A 113 -1.16 0.28 -4.50
C LEU A 113 -2.35 0.71 -5.33
N ARG A 114 -3.27 -0.23 -5.54
CA ARG A 114 -4.53 0.03 -6.21
C ARG A 114 -5.64 -0.70 -5.47
N TYR A 115 -6.72 0.00 -5.19
CA TYR A 115 -7.87 -0.64 -4.55
C TYR A 115 -9.17 -0.01 -5.08
N VAL A 116 -10.27 -0.76 -4.94
CA VAL A 116 -11.59 -0.32 -5.37
C VAL A 116 -12.31 0.28 -4.17
N ASN A 117 -12.80 1.50 -4.33
CA ASN A 117 -13.67 2.12 -3.35
C ASN A 117 -15.11 1.77 -3.69
N GLU A 118 -15.73 0.94 -2.85
CA GLU A 118 -17.05 0.42 -3.14
C GLU A 118 -18.15 1.46 -3.00
N THR A 119 -17.91 2.47 -2.17
CA THR A 119 -18.91 3.54 -1.96
C THR A 119 -19.09 4.37 -3.21
N TYR A 120 -17.99 4.70 -3.89
CA TYR A 120 -18.02 5.55 -5.07
C TYR A 120 -17.85 4.76 -6.37
N HIS A 121 -17.61 3.46 -6.28
CA HIS A 121 -17.39 2.59 -7.45
C HIS A 121 -16.25 3.08 -8.32
N VAL A 122 -15.14 3.47 -7.69
CA VAL A 122 -13.96 3.96 -8.39
C VAL A 122 -12.73 3.17 -7.95
N THR A 123 -11.70 3.21 -8.78
CA THR A 123 -10.41 2.62 -8.44
C THR A 123 -9.48 3.74 -7.99
N ILE A 124 -8.84 3.54 -6.84
CA ILE A 124 -7.92 4.51 -6.26
C ILE A 124 -6.52 3.92 -6.29
N SER A 125 -5.59 4.68 -6.85
CA SER A 125 -4.18 4.30 -6.89
C SER A 125 -3.38 5.23 -6.00
N LEU A 126 -2.53 4.65 -5.18
CA LEU A 126 -1.67 5.40 -4.26
C LEU A 126 -0.22 5.03 -4.50
N THR A 127 0.66 6.02 -4.38
CA THR A 127 2.10 5.77 -4.38
C THR A 127 2.64 6.16 -3.01
N LEU A 128 3.26 5.20 -2.34
CA LEU A 128 3.87 5.41 -1.04
C LEU A 128 5.38 5.44 -1.21
N ARG A 129 6.04 6.39 -0.53
CA ARG A 129 7.49 6.49 -0.56
C ARG A 129 8.02 6.43 0.86
N LYS A 130 9.06 5.64 1.03
CA LYS A 130 9.62 5.42 2.36
C LYS A 130 10.35 6.66 2.87
N LEU A 131 10.10 6.99 4.12
CA LEU A 131 10.74 8.11 4.79
C LEU A 131 12.00 7.69 5.52
#